data_e82c46724303f9802c49252458459caf
#
_entry.id   e82c46724303f9802c49252458459caf
#
_cell.length_a   1.000
_cell.length_b   1.000
_cell.length_c   1.000
_cell.angle_alpha   90.00
_cell.angle_beta   90.00
_cell.angle_gamma   90.00
#
_symmetry.space_group_name_H-M   'P 1'
#
loop_
_entity.id
_entity.type
_entity.pdbx_description
1 polymer ?
#
loop_
_entity_poly.entity_id
_entity_poly.type
_entity_poly.pdbx_seq_one_letter_code
_entity_poly.pdbx_strand_id
1 'polypeptide(L)'
;MAFQAVWPWCALGGYHHAMFSYRHAFHAGNHADVLKHTILIAVLKHLALKEVGFTAIDTHSGPGLYRLDGPDARQSGEAQEGLLALMRNKSKLSGPMAPALQAYRAVLDHFNPKGGLVHYPGSPFIAQHLLREQDKLKLFEMHPTDIQTLQANVDELRVGRRVAVMHEDGFNGLPKFLPPPTRRGVVFIDPSYEIKLDYERVAVTVSMGLQRFATGTFVVWYPIIPRPQAHSLPRHLTTLAKQADKPWLHATLRIKTGARTEAVTGDPLKRLGLVESGVVVINPPFTLHEQLKEALPQMVQLMGQDSVAGFELTQG
;
A
#
# COMPACT_ATOMS: atom_id res chain seq x y z
N MET A 1 -28.16 -22.13 22.42
CA MET A 1 -27.54 -21.21 23.42
C MET A 1 -26.54 -20.34 22.67
N ALA A 2 -26.92 -19.08 22.45
CA ALA A 2 -26.11 -18.12 21.67
C ALA A 2 -25.12 -17.44 22.61
N PHE A 3 -23.82 -17.61 22.37
CA PHE A 3 -22.78 -16.84 23.04
C PHE A 3 -22.69 -15.46 22.35
N GLN A 4 -23.26 -14.45 22.98
CA GLN A 4 -22.97 -13.06 22.71
C GLN A 4 -21.62 -12.72 23.35
N ALA A 5 -20.57 -12.61 22.53
CA ALA A 5 -19.31 -12.03 22.98
C ALA A 5 -19.47 -10.49 22.97
N VAL A 6 -19.73 -9.93 24.14
CA VAL A 6 -19.67 -8.49 24.38
C VAL A 6 -18.21 -8.11 24.58
N TRP A 7 -17.66 -7.34 23.64
CA TRP A 7 -16.32 -6.80 23.72
C TRP A 7 -16.33 -5.48 24.52
N PRO A 8 -15.47 -5.30 25.54
CA PRO A 8 -15.40 -4.06 26.31
C PRO A 8 -14.48 -3.04 25.62
N TRP A 9 -15.04 -2.18 24.80
CA TRP A 9 -14.30 -1.10 24.09
C TRP A 9 -14.43 0.29 24.75
N CYS A 10 -14.74 0.38 26.04
CA CYS A 10 -14.98 1.66 26.75
C CYS A 10 -13.90 2.10 27.72
N ALA A 11 -12.60 1.85 27.49
CA ALA A 11 -11.56 2.40 28.39
C ALA A 11 -10.20 2.57 27.70
N LEU A 12 -10.08 3.46 26.70
CA LEU A 12 -8.74 3.81 26.16
C LEU A 12 -8.67 5.31 25.78
N GLY A 13 -8.86 6.21 26.75
CA GLY A 13 -8.67 7.66 26.59
C GLY A 13 -7.22 8.11 26.38
N GLY A 14 -6.24 7.21 26.35
CA GLY A 14 -4.82 7.53 26.18
C GLY A 14 -4.21 7.22 24.82
N TYR A 15 -4.93 6.53 23.91
CA TYR A 15 -4.40 6.10 22.60
C TYR A 15 -4.58 7.12 21.47
N HIS A 16 -5.41 8.14 21.64
CA HIS A 16 -5.73 9.09 20.57
C HIS A 16 -4.54 9.97 20.16
N HIS A 17 -3.61 10.32 21.05
CA HIS A 17 -2.48 11.19 20.67
C HIS A 17 -1.36 10.48 19.89
N ALA A 18 -1.15 9.18 20.09
CA ALA A 18 -0.14 8.42 19.35
C ALA A 18 -0.61 8.01 17.93
N MET A 19 -1.93 7.83 17.74
CA MET A 19 -2.54 7.32 16.50
C MET A 19 -2.55 8.33 15.34
N PHE A 20 -2.27 9.61 15.59
CA PHE A 20 -2.30 10.68 14.58
C PHE A 20 -0.95 11.39 14.40
N SER A 21 0.15 10.78 14.82
CA SER A 21 1.50 11.35 14.62
C SER A 21 2.09 11.04 13.25
N TYR A 22 1.66 9.96 12.60
CA TYR A 22 2.11 9.56 11.28
C TYR A 22 1.54 10.47 10.20
N ARG A 23 2.44 10.98 9.35
CA ARG A 23 2.07 11.71 8.14
C ARG A 23 2.80 11.11 6.95
N HIS A 24 2.06 10.48 6.06
CA HIS A 24 2.64 9.86 4.88
C HIS A 24 3.35 10.85 3.95
N ALA A 25 3.04 12.15 4.06
CA ALA A 25 3.71 13.22 3.31
C ALA A 25 5.25 13.22 3.46
N PHE A 26 5.78 12.77 4.61
CA PHE A 26 7.22 12.59 4.81
C PHE A 26 7.80 11.41 4.03
N HIS A 27 6.99 10.40 3.71
CA HIS A 27 7.41 9.13 3.14
C HIS A 27 7.00 8.96 1.67
N ALA A 28 6.16 9.88 1.17
CA ALA A 28 5.58 9.81 -0.17
C ALA A 28 6.67 9.69 -1.25
N GLY A 29 6.53 8.67 -2.11
CA GLY A 29 7.49 8.36 -3.16
C GLY A 29 8.75 7.62 -2.70
N ASN A 30 8.81 7.07 -1.50
CA ASN A 30 9.91 6.22 -1.08
C ASN A 30 9.89 4.87 -1.83
N HIS A 31 10.91 4.02 -1.61
CA HIS A 31 11.01 2.71 -2.27
C HIS A 31 9.83 1.77 -1.95
N ALA A 32 9.24 1.90 -0.76
CA ALA A 32 8.08 1.12 -0.36
C ALA A 32 6.83 1.50 -1.16
N ASP A 33 6.64 2.80 -1.41
CA ASP A 33 5.60 3.29 -2.31
C ASP A 33 5.80 2.77 -3.75
N VAL A 34 7.04 2.75 -4.24
CA VAL A 34 7.34 2.20 -5.57
C VAL A 34 6.91 0.73 -5.66
N LEU A 35 7.26 -0.09 -4.66
CA LEU A 35 6.89 -1.50 -4.62
C LEU A 35 5.36 -1.68 -4.56
N LYS A 36 4.72 -1.10 -3.53
CA LYS A 36 3.29 -1.35 -3.27
C LYS A 36 2.38 -0.79 -4.38
N HIS A 37 2.71 0.37 -4.93
CA HIS A 37 1.91 0.98 -5.98
C HIS A 37 2.13 0.31 -7.35
N THR A 38 3.32 -0.20 -7.65
CA THR A 38 3.53 -1.06 -8.82
C THR A 38 2.65 -2.31 -8.77
N ILE A 39 2.56 -2.96 -7.61
CA ILE A 39 1.71 -4.13 -7.40
C ILE A 39 0.22 -3.74 -7.49
N LEU A 40 -0.20 -2.65 -6.85
CA LEU A 40 -1.58 -2.17 -6.90
C LEU A 40 -2.02 -1.88 -8.35
N ILE A 41 -1.19 -1.20 -9.14
CA ILE A 41 -1.45 -0.91 -10.55
C ILE A 41 -1.59 -2.20 -11.35
N ALA A 42 -0.71 -3.17 -11.15
CA ALA A 42 -0.79 -4.45 -11.84
C ALA A 42 -2.10 -5.20 -11.53
N VAL A 43 -2.53 -5.20 -10.27
CA VAL A 43 -3.79 -5.81 -9.83
C VAL A 43 -5.00 -5.08 -10.42
N LEU A 44 -5.04 -3.76 -10.37
CA LEU A 44 -6.15 -2.96 -10.91
C LEU A 44 -6.28 -3.13 -12.43
N LYS A 45 -5.16 -3.09 -13.16
CA LYS A 45 -5.15 -3.32 -14.62
C LYS A 45 -5.64 -4.72 -14.96
N HIS A 46 -5.27 -5.73 -14.19
CA HIS A 46 -5.77 -7.09 -14.39
C HIS A 46 -7.30 -7.19 -14.15
N LEU A 47 -7.79 -6.58 -13.08
CA LEU A 47 -9.24 -6.54 -12.82
C LEU A 47 -10.01 -5.83 -13.92
N ALA A 48 -9.42 -4.81 -14.55
CA ALA A 48 -10.01 -4.06 -15.65
C ALA A 48 -10.08 -4.82 -16.98
N LEU A 49 -9.41 -5.98 -17.12
CA LEU A 49 -9.47 -6.79 -18.35
C LEU A 49 -10.87 -7.36 -18.64
N LYS A 50 -11.68 -7.57 -17.61
CA LYS A 50 -13.06 -8.06 -17.77
C LYS A 50 -14.04 -6.90 -17.80
N GLU A 51 -15.05 -6.96 -18.67
CA GLU A 51 -16.09 -5.93 -18.80
C GLU A 51 -16.90 -5.73 -17.51
N VAL A 52 -17.14 -6.79 -16.75
CA VAL A 52 -17.84 -6.69 -15.46
C VAL A 52 -17.07 -5.80 -14.51
N GLY A 53 -17.75 -4.80 -13.91
CA GLY A 53 -17.17 -3.88 -12.96
C GLY A 53 -16.60 -4.55 -11.71
N PHE A 54 -15.69 -3.87 -11.05
CA PHE A 54 -15.12 -4.28 -9.78
C PHE A 54 -15.15 -3.15 -8.75
N THR A 55 -14.90 -3.48 -7.49
CA THR A 55 -14.76 -2.49 -6.43
C THR A 55 -13.33 -2.54 -5.88
N ALA A 56 -12.65 -1.40 -5.90
CA ALA A 56 -11.41 -1.20 -5.14
C ALA A 56 -11.77 -0.60 -3.78
N ILE A 57 -11.15 -1.12 -2.73
CA ILE A 57 -11.32 -0.66 -1.34
C ILE A 57 -9.93 -0.37 -0.77
N ASP A 58 -9.72 0.85 -0.33
CA ASP A 58 -8.50 1.33 0.29
C ASP A 58 -8.79 1.64 1.76
N THR A 59 -8.19 0.87 2.66
CA THR A 59 -8.48 0.94 4.09
C THR A 59 -7.73 2.06 4.83
N HIS A 60 -6.69 2.63 4.20
CA HIS A 60 -5.83 3.67 4.80
C HIS A 60 -5.37 4.63 3.70
N SER A 61 -6.26 5.54 3.31
CA SER A 61 -6.14 6.30 2.06
C SER A 61 -5.18 7.49 2.14
N GLY A 62 -4.93 8.03 3.31
CA GLY A 62 -4.20 9.29 3.46
C GLY A 62 -4.89 10.46 2.72
N PRO A 63 -4.21 11.57 2.49
CA PRO A 63 -4.74 12.72 1.75
C PRO A 63 -4.86 12.48 0.24
N GLY A 64 -4.35 11.37 -0.27
CA GLY A 64 -4.47 10.91 -1.65
C GLY A 64 -3.48 11.51 -2.65
N LEU A 65 -3.13 12.78 -2.53
CA LEU A 65 -2.17 13.45 -3.41
C LEU A 65 -1.11 14.19 -2.59
N TYR A 66 0.15 14.04 -2.96
CA TYR A 66 1.30 14.59 -2.23
C TYR A 66 2.14 15.51 -3.13
N ARG A 67 2.84 16.47 -2.51
CA ARG A 67 3.81 17.31 -3.19
C ARG A 67 5.23 16.87 -2.82
N LEU A 68 6.00 16.41 -3.81
CA LEU A 68 7.41 16.00 -3.62
C LEU A 68 8.38 17.18 -3.45
N ASP A 69 7.94 18.37 -3.84
CA ASP A 69 8.64 19.63 -3.61
C ASP A 69 8.18 20.36 -2.34
N GLY A 70 7.29 19.72 -1.56
CA GLY A 70 6.81 20.25 -0.28
C GLY A 70 7.84 20.16 0.85
N PRO A 71 7.60 20.87 1.98
CA PRO A 71 8.53 20.89 3.11
C PRO A 71 8.74 19.49 3.72
N ASP A 72 7.68 18.71 3.87
CA ASP A 72 7.72 17.38 4.49
C ASP A 72 8.60 16.41 3.66
N ALA A 73 8.39 16.35 2.34
CA ALA A 73 9.16 15.52 1.42
C ALA A 73 10.64 15.94 1.34
N ARG A 74 10.91 17.27 1.39
CA ARG A 74 12.27 17.78 1.42
C ARG A 74 12.98 17.46 2.72
N GLN A 75 12.28 17.50 3.84
CA GLN A 75 12.83 17.21 5.16
C GLN A 75 13.24 15.74 5.30
N SER A 76 12.44 14.80 4.79
CA SER A 76 12.76 13.37 4.88
C SER A 76 13.80 12.93 3.87
N GLY A 77 13.76 13.46 2.65
CA GLY A 77 14.60 13.04 1.53
C GLY A 77 14.27 11.64 0.98
N GLU A 78 13.27 10.94 1.50
CA GLU A 78 12.98 9.54 1.12
C GLU A 78 12.56 9.39 -0.35
N ALA A 79 11.87 10.39 -0.93
CA ALA A 79 11.55 10.39 -2.35
C ALA A 79 12.80 10.42 -3.24
N GLN A 80 13.88 11.07 -2.78
CA GLN A 80 15.16 11.14 -3.51
C GLN A 80 15.82 9.75 -3.63
N GLU A 81 15.69 8.93 -2.59
CA GLU A 81 16.22 7.56 -2.54
C GLU A 81 15.30 6.55 -3.21
N GLY A 82 13.99 6.83 -3.29
CA GLY A 82 12.97 5.98 -3.89
C GLY A 82 12.67 6.37 -5.34
N LEU A 83 11.49 6.98 -5.55
CA LEU A 83 10.95 7.31 -6.87
C LEU A 83 11.90 8.14 -7.73
N LEU A 84 12.51 9.19 -7.17
CA LEU A 84 13.40 10.06 -7.95
C LEU A 84 14.68 9.34 -8.35
N ALA A 85 15.20 8.43 -7.51
CA ALA A 85 16.30 7.55 -7.89
C ALA A 85 15.91 6.59 -9.02
N LEU A 86 14.73 5.96 -8.93
CA LEU A 86 14.19 5.09 -9.98
C LEU A 86 14.15 5.80 -11.35
N MET A 87 13.67 7.03 -11.38
CA MET A 87 13.55 7.79 -12.62
C MET A 87 14.88 8.31 -13.14
N ARG A 88 15.75 8.83 -12.26
CA ARG A 88 17.06 9.37 -12.62
C ARG A 88 18.02 8.30 -13.13
N ASN A 89 18.03 7.15 -12.50
CA ASN A 89 18.98 6.08 -12.78
C ASN A 89 18.58 5.18 -13.97
N LYS A 90 17.56 5.55 -14.74
CA LYS A 90 17.06 4.76 -15.87
C LYS A 90 18.14 4.36 -16.88
N SER A 91 19.16 5.19 -17.06
CA SER A 91 20.32 4.89 -17.92
C SER A 91 21.19 3.72 -17.46
N LYS A 92 21.02 3.28 -16.21
CA LYS A 92 21.72 2.07 -15.70
C LYS A 92 21.14 0.77 -16.25
N LEU A 93 19.91 0.79 -16.78
CA LEU A 93 19.30 -0.41 -17.36
C LEU A 93 19.94 -0.74 -18.69
N SER A 94 20.36 -1.98 -18.88
CA SER A 94 20.88 -2.51 -20.15
C SER A 94 19.82 -2.77 -21.22
N GLY A 95 18.54 -2.63 -20.87
CA GLY A 95 17.39 -2.89 -21.74
C GLY A 95 16.19 -2.02 -21.37
N PRO A 96 15.02 -2.31 -21.92
CA PRO A 96 13.80 -1.56 -21.63
C PRO A 96 13.40 -1.72 -20.16
N MET A 97 12.74 -0.70 -19.62
CA MET A 97 12.11 -0.78 -18.30
C MET A 97 11.03 -1.87 -18.32
N ALA A 98 10.93 -2.67 -17.27
CA ALA A 98 9.93 -3.72 -17.10
C ALA A 98 8.49 -3.17 -17.27
N PRO A 99 7.58 -3.92 -17.90
CA PRO A 99 6.21 -3.44 -18.21
C PRO A 99 5.46 -2.92 -16.99
N ALA A 100 5.63 -3.56 -15.81
CA ALA A 100 5.01 -3.09 -14.57
C ALA A 100 5.53 -1.71 -14.13
N LEU A 101 6.83 -1.46 -14.27
CA LEU A 101 7.43 -0.16 -13.99
C LEU A 101 7.06 0.90 -15.03
N GLN A 102 6.91 0.50 -16.30
CA GLN A 102 6.38 1.40 -17.33
C GLN A 102 4.95 1.84 -17.02
N ALA A 103 4.10 0.89 -16.57
CA ALA A 103 2.74 1.19 -16.15
C ALA A 103 2.70 2.14 -14.94
N TYR A 104 3.56 1.91 -13.95
CA TYR A 104 3.71 2.81 -12.81
C TYR A 104 4.13 4.22 -13.26
N ARG A 105 5.14 4.32 -14.12
CA ARG A 105 5.59 5.58 -14.69
C ARG A 105 4.48 6.30 -15.46
N ALA A 106 3.71 5.60 -16.27
CA ALA A 106 2.61 6.21 -17.03
C ALA A 106 1.56 6.88 -16.12
N VAL A 107 1.27 6.26 -14.95
CA VAL A 107 0.41 6.89 -13.93
C VAL A 107 1.05 8.17 -13.39
N LEU A 108 2.34 8.15 -13.06
CA LEU A 108 3.04 9.35 -12.57
C LEU A 108 3.06 10.48 -13.60
N ASP A 109 3.32 10.15 -14.87
CA ASP A 109 3.36 11.11 -15.97
C ASP A 109 1.97 11.77 -16.16
N HIS A 110 0.87 11.03 -15.94
CA HIS A 110 -0.49 11.60 -15.98
C HIS A 110 -0.69 12.71 -14.93
N PHE A 111 -0.17 12.52 -13.71
CA PHE A 111 -0.26 13.53 -12.65
C PHE A 111 0.79 14.64 -12.78
N ASN A 112 1.72 14.52 -13.71
CA ASN A 112 2.80 15.48 -13.95
C ASN A 112 2.91 15.88 -15.44
N PRO A 113 1.84 16.40 -16.08
CA PRO A 113 1.80 16.60 -17.55
C PRO A 113 2.78 17.66 -18.06
N LYS A 114 3.26 18.53 -17.19
CA LYS A 114 4.28 19.56 -17.52
C LYS A 114 5.72 19.05 -17.43
N GLY A 115 5.89 17.77 -17.13
CA GLY A 115 7.17 17.18 -16.83
C GLY A 115 7.64 17.47 -15.40
N GLY A 116 8.71 16.77 -14.99
CA GLY A 116 9.14 16.74 -13.60
C GLY A 116 8.26 15.82 -12.74
N LEU A 117 8.65 15.62 -11.50
CA LEU A 117 7.88 14.85 -10.51
C LEU A 117 7.60 15.76 -9.31
N VAL A 118 6.55 16.57 -9.42
CA VAL A 118 6.09 17.49 -8.39
C VAL A 118 4.94 16.87 -7.59
N HIS A 119 4.00 16.21 -8.30
CA HIS A 119 2.85 15.56 -7.69
C HIS A 119 3.06 14.06 -7.62
N TYR A 120 2.78 13.48 -6.47
CA TYR A 120 2.81 12.05 -6.25
C TYR A 120 1.40 11.55 -5.90
N PRO A 121 0.78 10.71 -6.75
CA PRO A 121 -0.48 10.09 -6.44
C PRO A 121 -0.28 8.96 -5.43
N GLY A 122 -1.00 9.02 -4.30
CA GLY A 122 -1.17 7.89 -3.41
C GLY A 122 -2.13 6.86 -3.99
N SER A 123 -2.33 5.76 -3.27
CA SER A 123 -3.22 4.66 -3.66
C SER A 123 -4.62 5.11 -4.10
N PRO A 124 -5.29 6.12 -3.47
CA PRO A 124 -6.60 6.59 -3.89
C PRO A 124 -6.61 7.15 -5.31
N PHE A 125 -5.61 7.97 -5.64
CA PHE A 125 -5.54 8.63 -6.94
C PHE A 125 -5.04 7.70 -8.04
N ILE A 126 -4.14 6.77 -7.71
CA ILE A 126 -3.74 5.66 -8.59
C ILE A 126 -4.96 4.81 -8.94
N ALA A 127 -5.74 4.39 -7.93
CA ALA A 127 -6.93 3.60 -8.14
C ALA A 127 -7.96 4.37 -8.97
N GLN A 128 -8.27 5.61 -8.60
CA GLN A 128 -9.24 6.44 -9.30
C GLN A 128 -8.88 6.63 -10.80
N HIS A 129 -7.59 6.87 -11.09
CA HIS A 129 -7.11 7.04 -12.47
C HIS A 129 -7.31 5.78 -13.34
N LEU A 130 -7.21 4.60 -12.74
CA LEU A 130 -7.33 3.32 -13.43
C LEU A 130 -8.76 2.75 -13.48
N LEU A 131 -9.70 3.36 -12.74
CA LEU A 131 -11.10 2.92 -12.71
C LEU A 131 -11.85 3.37 -13.95
N ARG A 132 -12.67 2.45 -14.50
CA ARG A 132 -13.62 2.69 -15.58
C ARG A 132 -14.95 3.19 -14.98
N GLU A 133 -15.92 3.57 -15.83
CA GLU A 133 -17.22 4.10 -15.40
C GLU A 133 -18.01 3.13 -14.51
N GLN A 134 -17.95 1.82 -14.83
CA GLN A 134 -18.67 0.77 -14.09
C GLN A 134 -17.99 0.38 -12.77
N ASP A 135 -16.74 0.78 -12.53
CA ASP A 135 -15.97 0.42 -11.36
C ASP A 135 -16.28 1.35 -10.18
N LYS A 136 -16.05 0.90 -8.95
CA LYS A 136 -16.28 1.66 -7.71
C LYS A 136 -15.03 1.71 -6.85
N LEU A 137 -14.87 2.81 -6.11
CA LEU A 137 -13.80 3.02 -5.15
C LEU A 137 -14.37 3.39 -3.78
N LYS A 138 -13.86 2.75 -2.75
CA LYS A 138 -14.17 3.02 -1.34
C LYS A 138 -12.88 3.41 -0.64
N LEU A 139 -12.84 4.59 -0.05
CA LEU A 139 -11.68 5.18 0.60
C LEU A 139 -11.96 5.40 2.07
N PHE A 140 -11.14 4.83 2.94
CA PHE A 140 -11.22 5.03 4.37
C PHE A 140 -10.04 5.86 4.86
N GLU A 141 -10.32 6.87 5.67
CA GLU A 141 -9.30 7.68 6.31
C GLU A 141 -9.81 8.14 7.69
N MET A 142 -8.98 7.93 8.72
CA MET A 142 -9.31 8.29 10.11
C MET A 142 -8.68 9.61 10.55
N HIS A 143 -7.55 10.01 9.93
CA HIS A 143 -6.85 11.21 10.35
C HIS A 143 -7.68 12.46 10.03
N PRO A 144 -7.99 13.33 11.03
CA PRO A 144 -8.98 14.39 10.86
C PRO A 144 -8.59 15.45 9.83
N THR A 145 -7.30 15.66 9.58
CA THR A 145 -6.81 16.60 8.57
C THR A 145 -6.76 15.95 7.19
N ASP A 146 -6.29 14.70 7.12
CA ASP A 146 -6.08 14.00 5.85
C ASP A 146 -7.40 13.64 5.19
N ILE A 147 -8.43 13.29 5.98
CA ILE A 147 -9.79 13.06 5.45
C ILE A 147 -10.37 14.30 4.77
N GLN A 148 -10.15 15.50 5.33
CA GLN A 148 -10.64 16.76 4.73
C GLN A 148 -9.91 17.03 3.40
N THR A 149 -8.60 16.80 3.37
CA THR A 149 -7.79 16.96 2.15
C THR A 149 -8.19 15.93 1.10
N LEU A 150 -8.38 14.66 1.50
CA LEU A 150 -8.83 13.59 0.61
C LEU A 150 -10.20 13.92 0.00
N GLN A 151 -11.15 14.34 0.82
CA GLN A 151 -12.49 14.71 0.36
C GLN A 151 -12.43 15.86 -0.64
N ALA A 152 -11.70 16.94 -0.32
CA ALA A 152 -11.54 18.08 -1.22
C ALA A 152 -10.91 17.67 -2.56
N ASN A 153 -9.84 16.87 -2.54
CA ASN A 153 -9.17 16.36 -3.73
C ASN A 153 -10.09 15.47 -4.58
N VAL A 154 -10.92 14.63 -3.96
CA VAL A 154 -11.89 13.77 -4.66
C VAL A 154 -13.03 14.58 -5.26
N ASP A 155 -13.53 15.61 -4.58
CA ASP A 155 -14.61 16.49 -5.05
C ASP A 155 -14.19 17.24 -6.33
N GLU A 156 -12.93 17.66 -6.43
CA GLU A 156 -12.37 18.30 -7.64
C GLU A 156 -12.43 17.39 -8.88
N LEU A 157 -12.36 16.07 -8.71
CA LEU A 157 -12.42 15.10 -9.81
C LEU A 157 -13.82 14.96 -10.42
N ARG A 158 -14.87 15.44 -9.74
CA ARG A 158 -16.28 15.36 -10.17
C ARG A 158 -16.74 13.95 -10.59
N VAL A 159 -16.22 12.93 -9.92
CA VAL A 159 -16.47 11.51 -10.23
C VAL A 159 -17.76 10.94 -9.65
N GLY A 160 -18.54 11.76 -8.94
CA GLY A 160 -19.85 11.42 -8.38
C GLY A 160 -19.81 10.22 -7.44
N ARG A 161 -20.87 9.38 -7.48
CA ARG A 161 -21.00 8.20 -6.60
C ARG A 161 -20.05 7.05 -6.91
N ARG A 162 -19.17 7.20 -7.89
CA ARG A 162 -18.18 6.18 -8.23
C ARG A 162 -17.10 6.05 -7.17
N VAL A 163 -16.73 7.15 -6.54
CA VAL A 163 -15.81 7.21 -5.40
C VAL A 163 -16.59 7.60 -4.14
N ALA A 164 -16.37 6.88 -3.05
CA ALA A 164 -16.93 7.22 -1.75
C ALA A 164 -15.80 7.31 -0.73
N VAL A 165 -15.75 8.44 -0.04
CA VAL A 165 -14.80 8.73 1.04
C VAL A 165 -15.52 8.56 2.38
N MET A 166 -14.92 7.82 3.30
CA MET A 166 -15.48 7.54 4.63
C MET A 166 -14.50 7.99 5.71
N HIS A 167 -14.96 8.89 6.60
CA HIS A 167 -14.24 9.23 7.83
C HIS A 167 -14.49 8.14 8.86
N GLU A 168 -13.82 7.00 8.68
CA GLU A 168 -14.00 5.80 9.49
C GLU A 168 -12.71 4.98 9.48
N ASP A 169 -12.48 4.23 10.56
CA ASP A 169 -11.42 3.23 10.63
C ASP A 169 -11.65 2.13 9.58
N GLY A 170 -10.72 2.00 8.64
CA GLY A 170 -10.83 1.08 7.52
C GLY A 170 -10.92 -0.39 7.93
N PHE A 171 -10.30 -0.80 9.04
CA PHE A 171 -10.45 -2.15 9.57
C PHE A 171 -11.90 -2.44 10.02
N ASN A 172 -12.55 -1.46 10.65
CA ASN A 172 -13.92 -1.59 11.15
C ASN A 172 -14.96 -1.37 10.05
N GLY A 173 -14.66 -0.50 9.08
CA GLY A 173 -15.56 -0.15 7.99
C GLY A 173 -15.60 -1.19 6.86
N LEU A 174 -14.47 -1.87 6.58
CA LEU A 174 -14.34 -2.83 5.49
C LEU A 174 -15.45 -3.90 5.44
N PRO A 175 -15.89 -4.54 6.55
CA PRO A 175 -16.91 -5.58 6.53
C PRO A 175 -18.24 -5.15 5.90
N LYS A 176 -18.56 -3.86 5.91
CA LYS A 176 -19.82 -3.31 5.35
C LYS A 176 -19.85 -3.38 3.81
N PHE A 177 -18.69 -3.51 3.17
CA PHE A 177 -18.51 -3.49 1.72
C PHE A 177 -18.08 -4.85 1.14
N LEU A 178 -18.03 -5.90 1.98
CA LEU A 178 -17.66 -7.26 1.57
C LEU A 178 -18.82 -8.26 1.70
N PRO A 179 -19.09 -9.05 0.65
CA PRO A 179 -18.51 -8.94 -0.68
C PRO A 179 -19.12 -7.77 -1.47
N PRO A 180 -18.39 -7.16 -2.42
CA PRO A 180 -18.99 -6.17 -3.30
C PRO A 180 -20.07 -6.80 -4.21
N PRO A 181 -21.04 -6.02 -4.74
CA PRO A 181 -22.17 -6.57 -5.52
C PRO A 181 -21.74 -7.42 -6.72
N THR A 182 -20.66 -7.06 -7.39
CA THR A 182 -20.11 -7.81 -8.54
C THR A 182 -19.29 -9.04 -8.14
N ARG A 183 -19.02 -9.23 -6.84
CA ARG A 183 -18.09 -10.24 -6.31
C ARG A 183 -16.70 -10.21 -6.97
N ARG A 184 -16.29 -9.02 -7.43
CA ARG A 184 -14.97 -8.74 -8.00
C ARG A 184 -14.39 -7.50 -7.35
N GLY A 185 -13.15 -7.57 -6.92
CA GLY A 185 -12.51 -6.41 -6.30
C GLY A 185 -11.15 -6.68 -5.69
N VAL A 186 -10.55 -5.61 -5.23
CA VAL A 186 -9.32 -5.59 -4.46
C VAL A 186 -9.51 -4.82 -3.17
N VAL A 187 -8.94 -5.33 -2.10
CA VAL A 187 -8.79 -4.63 -0.82
C VAL A 187 -7.31 -4.32 -0.64
N PHE A 188 -6.98 -3.04 -0.56
CA PHE A 188 -5.64 -2.55 -0.27
C PHE A 188 -5.55 -2.17 1.21
N ILE A 189 -4.56 -2.75 1.92
CA ILE A 189 -4.39 -2.62 3.38
C ILE A 189 -2.99 -2.12 3.63
N ASP A 190 -2.88 -0.86 4.06
CA ASP A 190 -1.60 -0.15 4.22
C ASP A 190 -1.64 0.76 5.46
N PRO A 191 -1.80 0.21 6.69
CA PRO A 191 -1.76 1.02 7.90
C PRO A 191 -0.35 1.54 8.18
N SER A 192 -0.24 2.54 9.06
CA SER A 192 1.05 3.14 9.42
C SER A 192 1.98 2.22 10.21
N TYR A 193 1.44 1.18 10.84
CA TYR A 193 2.17 0.28 11.75
C TYR A 193 2.93 0.99 12.91
N GLU A 194 2.55 2.22 13.24
CA GLU A 194 3.08 2.90 14.42
C GLU A 194 2.77 2.11 15.70
N ILE A 195 1.53 1.64 15.79
CA ILE A 195 1.10 0.81 16.91
C ILE A 195 1.26 -0.68 16.63
N LYS A 196 1.77 -1.43 17.60
CA LYS A 196 2.00 -2.88 17.46
C LYS A 196 0.72 -3.66 17.16
N LEU A 197 -0.42 -3.15 17.59
CA LEU A 197 -1.73 -3.75 17.38
C LEU A 197 -2.14 -3.80 15.90
N ASP A 198 -1.61 -2.92 15.05
CA ASP A 198 -1.95 -2.91 13.63
C ASP A 198 -1.60 -4.23 12.94
N TYR A 199 -0.49 -4.87 13.30
CA TYR A 199 -0.10 -6.17 12.75
C TYR A 199 -1.16 -7.26 13.01
N GLU A 200 -1.72 -7.27 14.22
CA GLU A 200 -2.80 -8.19 14.58
C GLU A 200 -4.10 -7.83 13.88
N ARG A 201 -4.46 -6.55 13.85
CA ARG A 201 -5.66 -6.04 13.16
C ARG A 201 -5.64 -6.37 11.68
N VAL A 202 -4.50 -6.25 11.02
CA VAL A 202 -4.32 -6.66 9.61
C VAL A 202 -4.65 -8.13 9.44
N ALA A 203 -4.08 -9.01 10.26
CA ALA A 203 -4.31 -10.45 10.15
C ALA A 203 -5.80 -10.82 10.39
N VAL A 204 -6.43 -10.22 11.41
CA VAL A 204 -7.86 -10.39 11.69
C VAL A 204 -8.72 -9.90 10.53
N THR A 205 -8.38 -8.74 9.96
CA THR A 205 -9.10 -8.13 8.83
C THR A 205 -9.01 -9.00 7.58
N VAL A 206 -7.84 -9.55 7.27
CA VAL A 206 -7.65 -10.47 6.15
C VAL A 206 -8.43 -11.77 6.37
N SER A 207 -8.39 -12.35 7.57
CA SER A 207 -9.14 -13.56 7.91
C SER A 207 -10.64 -13.36 7.69
N MET A 208 -11.20 -12.29 8.25
CA MET A 208 -12.61 -11.91 8.07
C MET A 208 -12.92 -11.63 6.58
N GLY A 209 -12.01 -10.93 5.89
CA GLY A 209 -12.14 -10.62 4.47
C GLY A 209 -12.25 -11.88 3.61
N LEU A 210 -11.40 -12.88 3.83
CA LEU A 210 -11.44 -14.16 3.12
C LEU A 210 -12.72 -14.95 3.38
N GLN A 211 -13.25 -14.90 4.60
CA GLN A 211 -14.55 -15.54 4.93
C GLN A 211 -15.72 -14.89 4.19
N ARG A 212 -15.72 -13.56 4.05
CA ARG A 212 -16.83 -12.82 3.40
C ARG A 212 -16.65 -12.71 1.88
N PHE A 213 -15.43 -12.65 1.41
CA PHE A 213 -15.09 -12.39 0.02
C PHE A 213 -13.92 -13.27 -0.44
N ALA A 214 -14.13 -14.58 -0.46
CA ALA A 214 -13.13 -15.60 -0.77
C ALA A 214 -12.48 -15.45 -2.17
N THR A 215 -13.11 -14.73 -3.10
CA THR A 215 -12.59 -14.45 -4.45
C THR A 215 -11.94 -13.07 -4.59
N GLY A 216 -11.93 -12.28 -3.53
CA GLY A 216 -11.31 -10.96 -3.51
C GLY A 216 -9.79 -11.03 -3.52
N THR A 217 -9.16 -10.08 -4.19
CA THR A 217 -7.72 -9.89 -4.08
C THR A 217 -7.42 -9.01 -2.86
N PHE A 218 -6.56 -9.48 -1.96
CA PHE A 218 -6.11 -8.71 -0.80
C PHE A 218 -4.64 -8.36 -1.00
N VAL A 219 -4.33 -7.07 -1.04
CA VAL A 219 -2.96 -6.53 -1.15
C VAL A 219 -2.61 -5.90 0.19
N VAL A 220 -1.67 -6.49 0.90
CA VAL A 220 -1.24 -6.06 2.24
C VAL A 220 0.21 -5.63 2.18
N TRP A 221 0.46 -4.34 2.36
CA TRP A 221 1.80 -3.83 2.56
C TRP A 221 2.19 -3.89 4.04
N TYR A 222 3.49 -4.04 4.33
CA TYR A 222 4.03 -3.96 5.68
C TYR A 222 5.52 -3.52 5.67
N PRO A 223 6.00 -2.79 6.71
CA PRO A 223 7.41 -2.46 6.86
C PRO A 223 8.19 -3.64 7.42
N ILE A 224 9.40 -3.89 6.91
CA ILE A 224 10.32 -4.87 7.48
C ILE A 224 11.29 -4.11 8.38
N ILE A 225 11.00 -4.13 9.67
CA ILE A 225 11.71 -3.41 10.73
C ILE A 225 12.03 -4.39 11.88
N PRO A 226 12.94 -4.06 12.80
CA PRO A 226 13.32 -4.95 13.91
C PRO A 226 12.22 -5.04 14.99
N ARG A 227 11.04 -5.47 14.58
CA ARG A 227 9.88 -5.80 15.43
C ARG A 227 9.45 -7.24 15.16
N PRO A 228 9.27 -8.10 16.17
CA PRO A 228 8.83 -9.49 15.96
C PRO A 228 7.53 -9.59 15.15
N GLN A 229 6.59 -8.65 15.36
CA GLN A 229 5.32 -8.60 14.65
C GLN A 229 5.51 -8.39 13.14
N ALA A 230 6.45 -7.53 12.74
CA ALA A 230 6.76 -7.28 11.32
C ALA A 230 7.28 -8.55 10.64
N HIS A 231 8.09 -9.36 11.34
CA HIS A 231 8.63 -10.61 10.81
C HIS A 231 7.63 -11.76 10.83
N SER A 232 6.64 -11.75 11.73
CA SER A 232 5.62 -12.81 11.82
C SER A 232 4.45 -12.60 10.88
N LEU A 233 4.10 -11.36 10.54
CA LEU A 233 2.91 -11.01 9.73
C LEU A 233 2.87 -11.74 8.38
N PRO A 234 3.89 -11.73 7.52
CA PRO A 234 3.80 -12.37 6.20
C PRO A 234 3.56 -13.88 6.31
N ARG A 235 4.19 -14.55 7.29
CA ARG A 235 3.93 -15.96 7.55
C ARG A 235 2.48 -16.21 8.02
N HIS A 236 1.94 -15.33 8.84
CA HIS A 236 0.55 -15.43 9.29
C HIS A 236 -0.41 -15.26 8.10
N LEU A 237 -0.22 -14.25 7.24
CA LEU A 237 -1.04 -14.00 6.07
C LEU A 237 -1.01 -15.17 5.06
N THR A 238 0.18 -15.71 4.79
CA THR A 238 0.30 -16.88 3.89
C THR A 238 -0.32 -18.13 4.49
N THR A 239 -0.31 -18.29 5.82
CA THR A 239 -1.02 -19.38 6.52
C THR A 239 -2.53 -19.22 6.36
N LEU A 240 -3.08 -18.01 6.53
CA LEU A 240 -4.50 -17.74 6.30
C LEU A 240 -4.93 -18.05 4.86
N ALA A 241 -4.10 -17.67 3.88
CA ALA A 241 -4.34 -18.00 2.48
C ALA A 241 -4.41 -19.51 2.25
N LYS A 242 -3.43 -20.27 2.77
CA LYS A 242 -3.39 -21.74 2.68
C LYS A 242 -4.62 -22.38 3.36
N GLN A 243 -5.00 -21.92 4.54
CA GLN A 243 -6.20 -22.42 5.26
C GLN A 243 -7.49 -22.16 4.48
N ALA A 244 -7.54 -21.04 3.72
CA ALA A 244 -8.67 -20.70 2.87
C ALA A 244 -8.60 -21.34 1.47
N ASP A 245 -7.58 -22.17 1.19
CA ASP A 245 -7.31 -22.74 -0.14
C ASP A 245 -7.23 -21.66 -1.23
N LYS A 246 -6.39 -20.64 -0.97
CA LYS A 246 -6.19 -19.49 -1.87
C LYS A 246 -4.72 -19.32 -2.22
N PRO A 247 -4.42 -19.05 -3.50
CA PRO A 247 -3.07 -18.71 -3.91
C PRO A 247 -2.61 -17.41 -3.25
N TRP A 248 -1.32 -17.30 -3.03
CA TRP A 248 -0.69 -16.11 -2.48
C TRP A 248 0.63 -15.82 -3.19
N LEU A 249 1.02 -14.56 -3.15
CA LEU A 249 2.32 -14.07 -3.60
C LEU A 249 2.88 -13.15 -2.51
N HIS A 250 4.17 -13.26 -2.26
CA HIS A 250 4.90 -12.41 -1.32
C HIS A 250 6.14 -11.84 -2.02
N ALA A 251 6.26 -10.51 -2.01
CA ALA A 251 7.38 -9.78 -2.56
C ALA A 251 7.98 -8.85 -1.49
N THR A 252 9.31 -8.82 -1.39
CA THR A 252 10.03 -7.84 -0.56
C THR A 252 10.99 -7.02 -1.40
N LEU A 253 11.32 -5.83 -0.93
CA LEU A 253 12.33 -4.95 -1.53
C LEU A 253 13.14 -4.27 -0.44
N ARG A 254 14.47 -4.50 -0.50
CA ARG A 254 15.48 -3.85 0.34
C ARG A 254 16.35 -2.94 -0.52
N ILE A 255 16.60 -1.72 -0.07
CA ILE A 255 17.43 -0.77 -0.83
C ILE A 255 18.79 -0.48 -0.18
N LYS A 256 18.96 -0.76 1.10
CA LYS A 256 20.20 -0.52 1.85
C LYS A 256 20.29 -1.36 3.11
N THR A 257 21.48 -1.38 3.71
CA THR A 257 21.71 -1.93 5.05
C THR A 257 20.94 -1.11 6.09
N GLY A 258 20.18 -1.81 6.94
CA GLY A 258 19.70 -1.22 8.19
C GLY A 258 20.87 -1.02 9.13
N ALA A 259 21.12 0.17 9.65
CA ALA A 259 22.15 0.34 10.66
C ALA A 259 21.81 -0.55 11.87
N ARG A 260 22.78 -1.35 12.35
CA ARG A 260 22.74 -1.96 13.68
C ARG A 260 22.83 -0.81 14.68
N THR A 261 21.71 -0.27 15.11
CA THR A 261 21.70 0.67 16.22
C THR A 261 21.74 -0.11 17.53
N GLU A 262 22.89 -0.08 18.17
CA GLU A 262 22.98 -0.16 19.62
C GLU A 262 21.99 0.86 20.20
N ALA A 263 21.29 0.43 21.25
CA ALA A 263 20.19 1.12 21.91
C ALA A 263 20.35 2.65 21.96
N VAL A 264 19.71 3.37 21.08
CA VAL A 264 19.47 4.80 21.21
C VAL A 264 17.98 4.99 21.46
N THR A 265 17.67 5.53 22.63
CA THR A 265 16.33 5.93 23.05
C THR A 265 15.69 6.84 21.99
N GLY A 266 14.67 6.34 21.28
CA GLY A 266 13.92 7.06 20.25
C GLY A 266 13.29 6.10 19.23
N ASP A 267 12.29 6.56 18.49
CA ASP A 267 11.64 5.76 17.44
C ASP A 267 12.65 5.38 16.33
N PRO A 268 12.93 4.07 16.11
CA PRO A 268 13.89 3.63 15.09
C PRO A 268 13.55 4.10 13.69
N LEU A 269 12.26 4.32 13.36
CA LEU A 269 11.79 4.78 12.05
C LEU A 269 12.15 6.24 11.76
N LYS A 270 12.32 7.07 12.81
CA LYS A 270 12.61 8.50 12.63
C LYS A 270 14.06 8.81 12.28
N ARG A 271 15.03 7.90 12.52
CA ARG A 271 16.47 8.17 12.37
C ARG A 271 17.12 7.58 11.13
N LEU A 272 16.56 6.48 10.57
CA LEU A 272 17.23 5.73 9.49
C LEU A 272 16.42 5.67 8.20
N GLY A 273 15.17 6.11 8.22
CA GLY A 273 14.22 5.85 7.15
C GLY A 273 13.91 4.33 7.03
N LEU A 274 12.92 4.00 6.26
CA LEU A 274 12.57 2.62 5.95
C LEU A 274 13.60 2.06 4.95
N VAL A 275 14.18 0.90 5.26
CA VAL A 275 15.22 0.27 4.42
C VAL A 275 14.68 -0.91 3.62
N GLU A 276 13.62 -1.54 4.11
CA GLU A 276 13.01 -2.73 3.52
C GLU A 276 11.51 -2.78 3.80
N SER A 277 10.75 -3.25 2.84
CA SER A 277 9.32 -3.48 3.01
C SER A 277 8.86 -4.69 2.21
N GLY A 278 7.66 -5.19 2.54
CA GLY A 278 7.06 -6.33 1.86
C GLY A 278 5.60 -6.09 1.50
N VAL A 279 5.14 -6.85 0.52
CA VAL A 279 3.73 -6.92 0.13
C VAL A 279 3.33 -8.38 0.03
N VAL A 280 2.25 -8.74 0.71
CA VAL A 280 1.57 -10.04 0.54
C VAL A 280 0.31 -9.82 -0.28
N VAL A 281 0.15 -10.57 -1.36
CA VAL A 281 -1.07 -10.56 -2.18
C VAL A 281 -1.75 -11.91 -2.07
N ILE A 282 -2.99 -11.95 -1.61
CA ILE A 282 -3.83 -13.15 -1.60
C ILE A 282 -4.80 -13.08 -2.79
N ASN A 283 -5.00 -14.17 -3.50
CA ASN A 283 -5.64 -14.24 -4.82
C ASN A 283 -4.95 -13.29 -5.82
N PRO A 284 -3.63 -13.38 -6.03
CA PRO A 284 -2.93 -12.54 -7.00
C PRO A 284 -3.44 -12.81 -8.42
N PRO A 285 -3.42 -11.80 -9.31
CA PRO A 285 -3.50 -12.05 -10.75
C PRO A 285 -2.44 -13.06 -11.17
N PHE A 286 -2.80 -14.00 -12.04
CA PHE A 286 -1.87 -15.04 -12.52
C PHE A 286 -0.64 -14.47 -13.24
N THR A 287 -0.74 -13.25 -13.76
CA THR A 287 0.36 -12.54 -14.43
C THR A 287 1.30 -11.81 -13.46
N LEU A 288 0.91 -11.64 -12.18
CA LEU A 288 1.63 -10.76 -11.26
C LEU A 288 3.03 -11.26 -10.95
N HIS A 289 3.20 -12.57 -10.78
CA HIS A 289 4.51 -13.16 -10.48
C HIS A 289 5.54 -12.85 -11.57
N GLU A 290 5.21 -13.08 -12.83
CA GLU A 290 6.14 -12.83 -13.95
C GLU A 290 6.41 -11.32 -14.12
N GLN A 291 5.41 -10.46 -13.92
CA GLN A 291 5.60 -9.01 -13.95
C GLN A 291 6.58 -8.54 -12.87
N LEU A 292 6.50 -9.10 -11.65
CA LEU A 292 7.39 -8.75 -10.56
C LEU A 292 8.78 -9.36 -10.72
N LYS A 293 8.89 -10.55 -11.31
CA LYS A 293 10.17 -11.18 -11.65
C LYS A 293 11.02 -10.32 -12.58
N GLU A 294 10.38 -9.54 -13.46
CA GLU A 294 11.07 -8.56 -14.31
C GLU A 294 11.30 -7.22 -13.60
N ALA A 295 10.33 -6.76 -12.78
CA ALA A 295 10.37 -5.43 -12.20
C ALA A 295 11.30 -5.32 -10.97
N LEU A 296 11.30 -6.33 -10.08
CA LEU A 296 12.06 -6.29 -8.82
C LEU A 296 13.58 -6.18 -9.02
N PRO A 297 14.23 -6.93 -9.93
CA PRO A 297 15.65 -6.74 -10.22
C PRO A 297 15.96 -5.30 -10.68
N GLN A 298 15.08 -4.71 -11.50
CA GLN A 298 15.26 -3.34 -11.95
C GLN A 298 15.04 -2.33 -10.80
N MET A 299 14.08 -2.56 -9.90
CA MET A 299 13.91 -1.75 -8.70
C MET A 299 15.19 -1.72 -7.86
N VAL A 300 15.81 -2.90 -7.63
CA VAL A 300 17.10 -3.00 -6.91
C VAL A 300 18.20 -2.26 -7.66
N GLN A 301 18.34 -2.46 -8.98
CA GLN A 301 19.35 -1.81 -9.79
C GLN A 301 19.22 -0.28 -9.79
N LEU A 302 18.00 0.24 -9.74
CA LEU A 302 17.72 1.67 -9.86
C LEU A 302 17.72 2.40 -8.52
N MET A 303 17.31 1.72 -7.43
CA MET A 303 17.16 2.33 -6.11
C MET A 303 18.13 1.79 -5.05
N GLY A 304 18.81 0.66 -5.31
CA GLY A 304 19.77 0.08 -4.37
C GLY A 304 20.92 1.02 -4.06
N GLN A 305 21.30 1.12 -2.79
CA GLN A 305 22.30 2.07 -2.28
C GLN A 305 23.58 1.35 -1.86
N ASP A 306 23.54 0.05 -1.61
CA ASP A 306 24.70 -0.75 -1.24
C ASP A 306 24.56 -2.22 -1.71
N SER A 307 25.55 -3.05 -1.37
CA SER A 307 25.64 -4.45 -1.81
C SER A 307 24.61 -5.38 -1.16
N VAL A 308 23.87 -4.96 -0.14
CA VAL A 308 22.81 -5.77 0.49
C VAL A 308 21.42 -5.46 -0.08
N ALA A 309 21.34 -4.46 -0.98
CA ALA A 309 20.10 -4.21 -1.70
C ALA A 309 19.66 -5.47 -2.45
N GLY A 310 18.39 -5.82 -2.34
CA GLY A 310 17.88 -7.07 -2.88
C GLY A 310 16.36 -7.18 -2.79
N PHE A 311 15.85 -8.30 -3.23
CA PHE A 311 14.43 -8.62 -3.16
C PHE A 311 14.21 -10.10 -2.90
N GLU A 312 13.03 -10.44 -2.43
CA GLU A 312 12.51 -11.81 -2.42
C GLU A 312 11.19 -11.83 -3.17
N LEU A 313 10.91 -12.93 -3.88
CA LEU A 313 9.65 -13.17 -4.56
C LEU A 313 9.29 -14.64 -4.42
N THR A 314 8.19 -14.89 -3.71
CA THR A 314 7.69 -16.25 -3.45
C THR A 314 6.20 -16.33 -3.69
N GLN A 315 5.68 -17.51 -3.98
CA GLN A 315 4.26 -17.76 -4.18
C GLN A 315 3.87 -19.17 -3.73
N GLY A 316 2.59 -19.42 -3.56
CA GLY A 316 2.07 -20.76 -3.23
C GLY A 316 0.56 -20.83 -3.30
#